data_43af29a29293fd473f752a08a26f946d
#
_entry.id   43af29a29293fd473f752a08a26f946d
#
_cell.length_a   1.000
_cell.length_b   1.000
_cell.length_c   1.000
_cell.angle_alpha   90.00
_cell.angle_beta   90.00
_cell.angle_gamma   90.00
#
_symmetry.space_group_name_H-M   'P 1'
#
loop_
_entity.id
_entity.type
_entity.pdbx_description
1 polymer ?
#
loop_
_entity_poly.entity_id
_entity_poly.type
_entity_poly.pdbx_seq_one_letter_code
_entity_poly.pdbx_strand_id
1 'polypeptide(L)'
;HILFDKENVADTIGEYVARQGLSQLRIAETEKYAHVTFFLNGGREEEFEGEDRILVASPKVATYDLQPEMSAYEVADKLVGALDRQKYDFICLNFANGDMVGHTGVYEAIEKAVKAVDACVAKVVEAALRNGYEVVQIADHGNADNAVNADGTPNTAHSLNPVPIVVVSDRVKTVRDGILADVAPTVLDLMG
;
A
#
# COMPACT_ATOMS: atom_id res chain seq x y z
N HIS A 1 -1.40 -31.00 -14.35
CA HIS A 1 -0.11 -30.71 -14.98
C HIS A 1 0.20 -29.23 -14.78
N ILE A 2 1.32 -28.93 -14.15
CA ILE A 2 1.87 -27.56 -14.04
C ILE A 2 2.76 -27.38 -15.27
N LEU A 3 2.52 -26.32 -16.06
CA LEU A 3 3.34 -26.02 -17.24
C LEU A 3 4.64 -25.30 -16.87
N PHE A 4 4.59 -24.51 -15.79
CA PHE A 4 5.76 -23.81 -15.24
C PHE A 4 5.68 -23.93 -13.72
N ASP A 5 6.77 -24.33 -13.08
CA ASP A 5 6.88 -24.33 -11.64
C ASP A 5 6.86 -22.88 -11.12
N LYS A 6 6.22 -22.70 -9.97
CA LYS A 6 6.25 -21.40 -9.28
C LYS A 6 7.60 -21.28 -8.56
N GLU A 7 8.38 -20.29 -8.97
CA GLU A 7 9.58 -19.90 -8.24
C GLU A 7 9.25 -18.83 -7.21
N ASN A 8 9.69 -19.00 -5.98
CA ASN A 8 9.64 -17.96 -4.98
C ASN A 8 10.80 -16.99 -5.21
N VAL A 9 10.51 -15.69 -5.04
CA VAL A 9 11.52 -14.64 -5.12
C VAL A 9 12.21 -14.52 -3.77
N ALA A 10 13.52 -14.74 -3.75
CA ALA A 10 14.36 -14.52 -2.56
C ALA A 10 14.82 -13.05 -2.45
N ASP A 11 15.42 -12.71 -1.33
CA ASP A 11 15.95 -11.36 -1.03
C ASP A 11 14.91 -10.26 -1.11
N THR A 12 13.68 -10.56 -0.73
CA THR A 12 12.62 -9.54 -0.59
C THR A 12 12.94 -8.58 0.56
N ILE A 13 12.34 -7.39 0.54
CA ILE A 13 12.52 -6.41 1.63
C ILE A 13 12.14 -7.01 2.99
N GLY A 14 11.08 -7.83 3.06
CA GLY A 14 10.65 -8.50 4.29
C GLY A 14 11.69 -9.48 4.82
N GLU A 15 12.29 -10.27 3.93
CA GLU A 15 13.36 -11.20 4.27
C GLU A 15 14.62 -10.45 4.74
N TYR A 16 14.98 -9.36 4.07
CA TYR A 16 16.13 -8.55 4.44
C TYR A 16 15.94 -7.93 5.84
N VAL A 17 14.80 -7.31 6.11
CA VAL A 17 14.46 -6.73 7.42
C VAL A 17 14.53 -7.80 8.53
N ALA A 18 13.98 -8.99 8.29
CA ALA A 18 14.04 -10.10 9.25
C ALA A 18 15.48 -10.56 9.51
N ARG A 19 16.32 -10.67 8.49
CA ARG A 19 17.75 -11.03 8.63
C ARG A 19 18.56 -10.02 9.44
N GLN A 20 18.11 -8.76 9.48
CA GLN A 20 18.71 -7.73 10.35
C GLN A 20 18.19 -7.78 11.80
N GLY A 21 17.26 -8.72 12.11
CA GLY A 21 16.64 -8.82 13.44
C GLY A 21 15.66 -7.68 13.74
N LEU A 22 15.19 -6.99 12.69
CA LEU A 22 14.24 -5.87 12.79
C LEU A 22 12.80 -6.37 12.74
N SER A 23 11.91 -5.61 13.39
CA SER A 23 10.49 -5.90 13.43
C SER A 23 9.71 -5.22 12.30
N GLN A 24 8.67 -5.88 11.80
CA GLN A 24 7.90 -5.37 10.67
C GLN A 24 6.40 -5.64 10.78
N LEU A 25 5.59 -4.75 10.20
CA LEU A 25 4.14 -4.86 10.14
C LEU A 25 3.66 -4.82 8.69
N ARG A 26 2.71 -5.72 8.35
CA ARG A 26 1.91 -5.69 7.13
C ARG A 26 0.48 -5.37 7.49
N ILE A 27 -0.13 -4.40 6.83
CA ILE A 27 -1.51 -4.03 7.08
C ILE A 27 -2.24 -3.66 5.80
N ALA A 28 -3.38 -4.28 5.58
CA ALA A 28 -4.32 -3.95 4.50
C ALA A 28 -5.71 -4.50 4.80
N GLU A 29 -6.68 -4.08 4.02
CA GLU A 29 -7.97 -4.76 3.99
C GLU A 29 -7.95 -5.97 3.04
N THR A 30 -8.98 -6.84 3.10
CA THR A 30 -9.03 -8.16 2.45
C THR A 30 -8.54 -8.15 1.00
N GLU A 31 -9.00 -7.18 0.20
CA GLU A 31 -8.72 -7.13 -1.25
C GLU A 31 -7.24 -6.91 -1.59
N LYS A 32 -6.49 -6.32 -0.68
CA LYS A 32 -5.07 -6.03 -0.87
C LYS A 32 -4.15 -6.70 0.16
N TYR A 33 -4.70 -7.56 1.02
CA TYR A 33 -3.90 -8.24 2.04
C TYR A 33 -2.79 -9.12 1.43
N ALA A 34 -3.09 -9.90 0.39
CA ALA A 34 -2.10 -10.71 -0.29
C ALA A 34 -0.99 -9.87 -0.95
N HIS A 35 -1.29 -8.62 -1.34
CA HIS A 35 -0.30 -7.73 -1.96
C HIS A 35 0.79 -7.29 -0.98
N VAL A 36 0.41 -7.04 0.29
CA VAL A 36 1.38 -6.64 1.33
C VAL A 36 1.97 -7.84 2.10
N THR A 37 1.49 -9.05 1.88
CA THR A 37 1.97 -10.29 2.52
C THR A 37 2.58 -11.24 1.50
N PHE A 38 1.78 -12.14 0.94
CA PHE A 38 2.22 -13.20 0.04
C PHE A 38 3.06 -12.70 -1.15
N PHE A 39 2.57 -11.68 -1.89
CA PHE A 39 3.30 -11.17 -3.06
C PHE A 39 4.54 -10.38 -2.65
N LEU A 40 4.45 -9.53 -1.63
CA LEU A 40 5.59 -8.75 -1.14
C LEU A 40 6.68 -9.67 -0.55
N ASN A 41 6.30 -10.83 -0.01
CA ASN A 41 7.21 -11.85 0.51
C ASN A 41 7.69 -12.83 -0.58
N GLY A 42 7.55 -12.48 -1.85
CA GLY A 42 8.08 -13.26 -2.97
C GLY A 42 7.36 -14.59 -3.23
N GLY A 43 6.08 -14.69 -2.82
CA GLY A 43 5.28 -15.90 -2.96
C GLY A 43 5.33 -16.84 -1.75
N ARG A 44 5.82 -16.36 -0.61
CA ARG A 44 5.85 -17.07 0.66
C ARG A 44 4.61 -16.75 1.48
N GLU A 45 3.91 -17.78 1.97
CA GLU A 45 2.74 -17.65 2.85
C GLU A 45 3.12 -17.38 4.31
N GLU A 46 4.16 -18.05 4.80
CA GLU A 46 4.59 -17.94 6.18
C GLU A 46 5.22 -16.57 6.44
N GLU A 47 4.98 -16.06 7.64
CA GLU A 47 5.58 -14.84 8.15
C GLU A 47 7.11 -14.99 8.27
N PHE A 48 7.85 -13.90 8.06
CA PHE A 48 9.24 -13.83 8.45
C PHE A 48 9.36 -13.62 9.96
N GLU A 49 10.51 -13.91 10.52
CA GLU A 49 10.79 -13.58 11.92
C GLU A 49 10.63 -12.06 12.16
N GLY A 50 9.89 -11.68 13.20
CA GLY A 50 9.58 -10.28 13.49
C GLY A 50 8.47 -9.66 12.63
N GLU A 51 7.81 -10.43 11.74
CA GLU A 51 6.70 -9.96 10.91
C GLU A 51 5.36 -10.18 11.64
N ASP A 52 4.63 -9.10 11.87
CA ASP A 52 3.23 -9.13 12.29
C ASP A 52 2.32 -8.72 11.13
N ARG A 53 1.08 -9.19 11.16
CA ARG A 53 0.08 -8.90 10.12
C ARG A 53 -1.23 -8.41 10.73
N ILE A 54 -1.81 -7.37 10.14
CA ILE A 54 -3.15 -6.88 10.47
C ILE A 54 -4.02 -6.95 9.22
N LEU A 55 -4.99 -7.84 9.25
CA LEU A 55 -6.05 -7.92 8.24
C LEU A 55 -7.28 -7.16 8.73
N VAL A 56 -7.79 -6.26 7.89
CA VAL A 56 -9.10 -5.63 8.06
C VAL A 56 -10.06 -6.20 7.04
N ALA A 57 -11.26 -6.58 7.47
CA ALA A 57 -12.25 -7.12 6.53
C ALA A 57 -12.74 -6.03 5.59
N SER A 58 -12.71 -6.29 4.27
CA SER A 58 -13.37 -5.42 3.29
C SER A 58 -14.89 -5.48 3.45
N PRO A 59 -15.64 -4.40 3.10
CA PRO A 59 -17.08 -4.39 3.22
C PRO A 59 -17.73 -5.43 2.31
N LYS A 60 -18.80 -6.07 2.80
CA LYS A 60 -19.56 -7.08 2.05
C LYS A 60 -20.62 -6.42 1.18
N VAL A 61 -20.19 -5.76 0.12
CA VAL A 61 -21.06 -5.13 -0.89
C VAL A 61 -20.91 -5.84 -2.24
N ALA A 62 -21.88 -5.66 -3.13
CA ALA A 62 -21.84 -6.29 -4.45
C ALA A 62 -20.70 -5.71 -5.32
N THR A 63 -20.53 -4.38 -5.27
CA THR A 63 -19.47 -3.62 -5.94
C THR A 63 -19.06 -2.45 -5.04
N TYR A 64 -17.80 -2.03 -5.10
CA TYR A 64 -17.26 -1.05 -4.16
C TYR A 64 -17.66 0.40 -4.44
N ASP A 65 -18.34 0.69 -5.56
CA ASP A 65 -19.01 1.99 -5.76
C ASP A 65 -20.16 2.23 -4.77
N LEU A 66 -20.73 1.15 -4.19
CA LEU A 66 -21.76 1.23 -3.16
C LEU A 66 -21.19 1.63 -1.78
N GLN A 67 -19.90 1.45 -1.56
CA GLN A 67 -19.18 1.86 -0.35
C GLN A 67 -17.74 2.27 -0.69
N PRO A 68 -17.53 3.45 -1.29
CA PRO A 68 -16.23 3.85 -1.84
C PRO A 68 -15.13 4.02 -0.81
N GLU A 69 -15.47 4.37 0.43
CA GLU A 69 -14.52 4.43 1.55
C GLU A 69 -13.97 3.07 1.94
N MET A 70 -14.64 1.98 1.52
CA MET A 70 -14.27 0.60 1.85
C MET A 70 -13.96 0.46 3.35
N SER A 71 -12.80 -0.05 3.72
CA SER A 71 -12.37 -0.15 5.12
C SER A 71 -11.20 0.77 5.46
N ALA A 72 -10.94 1.81 4.63
CA ALA A 72 -9.78 2.67 4.76
C ALA A 72 -9.67 3.33 6.15
N TYR A 73 -10.76 3.80 6.71
CA TYR A 73 -10.76 4.43 8.04
C TYR A 73 -10.37 3.45 9.14
N GLU A 74 -10.88 2.21 9.12
CA GLU A 74 -10.51 1.18 10.09
C GLU A 74 -9.03 0.78 9.95
N VAL A 75 -8.55 0.64 8.71
CA VAL A 75 -7.14 0.39 8.42
C VAL A 75 -6.26 1.48 9.01
N ALA A 76 -6.61 2.76 8.76
CA ALA A 76 -5.89 3.91 9.30
C ALA A 76 -5.90 3.93 10.84
N ASP A 77 -7.04 3.67 11.48
CA ASP A 77 -7.16 3.64 12.94
C ASP A 77 -6.29 2.56 13.58
N LYS A 78 -6.30 1.35 13.01
CA LYS A 78 -5.45 0.24 13.47
C LYS A 78 -3.97 0.54 13.28
N LEU A 79 -3.61 1.18 12.16
CA LEU A 79 -2.23 1.56 11.92
C LEU A 79 -1.76 2.66 12.89
N VAL A 80 -2.56 3.69 13.14
CA VAL A 80 -2.24 4.72 14.13
C VAL A 80 -1.98 4.08 15.50
N GLY A 81 -2.86 3.17 15.93
CA GLY A 81 -2.66 2.42 17.18
C GLY A 81 -1.40 1.53 17.17
N ALA A 82 -0.94 1.06 16.02
CA ALA A 82 0.31 0.32 15.88
C ALA A 82 1.53 1.25 15.95
N LEU A 83 1.47 2.41 15.28
CA LEU A 83 2.50 3.44 15.32
C LEU A 83 2.72 3.99 16.74
N ASP A 84 1.63 4.24 17.48
CA ASP A 84 1.71 4.75 18.85
C ASP A 84 2.36 3.76 19.83
N ARG A 85 2.42 2.47 19.50
CA ARG A 85 3.17 1.46 20.26
C ARG A 85 4.66 1.44 19.98
N GLN A 86 5.12 2.08 18.90
CA GLN A 86 6.52 2.16 18.48
C GLN A 86 7.26 0.80 18.48
N LYS A 87 6.53 -0.26 18.04
CA LYS A 87 7.05 -1.64 18.05
C LYS A 87 7.85 -1.97 16.79
N TYR A 88 7.51 -1.37 15.66
CA TYR A 88 7.97 -1.82 14.35
C TYR A 88 9.01 -0.89 13.75
N ASP A 89 10.04 -1.48 13.14
CA ASP A 89 11.07 -0.76 12.39
C ASP A 89 10.64 -0.50 10.94
N PHE A 90 9.86 -1.41 10.36
CA PHE A 90 9.31 -1.29 9.01
C PHE A 90 7.81 -1.57 8.99
N ILE A 91 7.06 -0.75 8.27
CA ILE A 91 5.60 -0.92 8.11
C ILE A 91 5.24 -0.82 6.63
N CYS A 92 4.51 -1.81 6.11
CA CYS A 92 3.92 -1.76 4.79
C CYS A 92 2.40 -1.73 4.88
N LEU A 93 1.82 -0.63 4.39
CA LEU A 93 0.38 -0.37 4.33
C LEU A 93 -0.08 -0.34 2.87
N ASN A 94 -1.26 -0.88 2.57
CA ASN A 94 -1.97 -0.63 1.32
C ASN A 94 -3.41 -0.16 1.60
N PHE A 95 -3.82 0.91 0.92
CA PHE A 95 -5.22 1.34 0.79
C PHE A 95 -5.76 0.86 -0.56
N ALA A 96 -6.79 0.02 -0.53
CA ALA A 96 -7.33 -0.66 -1.70
C ALA A 96 -8.20 0.24 -2.61
N ASN A 97 -8.67 1.37 -2.10
CA ASN A 97 -9.78 2.13 -2.64
C ASN A 97 -9.56 2.62 -4.07
N GLY A 98 -8.40 3.21 -4.38
CA GLY A 98 -8.12 3.78 -5.69
C GLY A 98 -8.24 2.76 -6.82
N ASP A 99 -7.75 1.54 -6.59
CA ASP A 99 -7.82 0.43 -7.52
C ASP A 99 -9.22 -0.22 -7.54
N MET A 100 -9.70 -0.66 -6.38
CA MET A 100 -10.94 -1.44 -6.29
C MET A 100 -12.18 -0.65 -6.73
N VAL A 101 -12.29 0.61 -6.33
CA VAL A 101 -13.38 1.50 -6.77
C VAL A 101 -13.14 1.98 -8.20
N GLY A 102 -11.89 2.19 -8.61
CA GLY A 102 -11.51 2.52 -9.98
C GLY A 102 -12.03 1.52 -11.00
N HIS A 103 -11.96 0.23 -10.69
CA HIS A 103 -12.48 -0.84 -11.53
C HIS A 103 -14.00 -0.80 -11.74
N THR A 104 -14.76 -0.07 -10.94
CA THR A 104 -16.21 0.07 -11.14
C THR A 104 -16.56 1.04 -12.26
N GLY A 105 -15.67 1.96 -12.60
CA GLY A 105 -15.90 3.01 -13.61
C GLY A 105 -16.95 4.07 -13.19
N VAL A 106 -17.36 4.09 -11.91
CA VAL A 106 -18.31 5.07 -11.37
C VAL A 106 -17.54 6.28 -10.84
N TYR A 107 -17.47 7.34 -11.64
CA TYR A 107 -16.61 8.50 -11.37
C TYR A 107 -16.84 9.13 -9.98
N GLU A 108 -18.12 9.37 -9.60
CA GLU A 108 -18.44 9.96 -8.30
C GLU A 108 -18.03 9.07 -7.12
N ALA A 109 -18.03 7.75 -7.30
CA ALA A 109 -17.54 6.81 -6.30
C ALA A 109 -16.01 6.84 -6.22
N ILE A 110 -15.32 6.92 -7.37
CA ILE A 110 -13.87 7.06 -7.44
C ILE A 110 -13.41 8.33 -6.72
N GLU A 111 -14.08 9.47 -6.96
CA GLU A 111 -13.79 10.72 -6.28
C GLU A 111 -13.94 10.59 -4.74
N LYS A 112 -15.00 9.94 -4.26
CA LYS A 112 -15.21 9.67 -2.83
C LYS A 112 -14.13 8.76 -2.26
N ALA A 113 -13.75 7.72 -3.01
CA ALA A 113 -12.69 6.78 -2.63
C ALA A 113 -11.34 7.50 -2.43
N VAL A 114 -10.95 8.34 -3.39
CA VAL A 114 -9.70 9.11 -3.32
C VAL A 114 -9.72 10.09 -2.14
N LYS A 115 -10.85 10.80 -1.91
CA LYS A 115 -11.00 11.69 -0.74
C LYS A 115 -10.89 10.94 0.59
N ALA A 116 -11.45 9.74 0.69
CA ALA A 116 -11.33 8.91 1.89
C ALA A 116 -9.88 8.49 2.13
N VAL A 117 -9.17 8.06 1.08
CA VAL A 117 -7.74 7.72 1.17
C VAL A 117 -6.90 8.93 1.56
N ASP A 118 -7.13 10.10 0.96
CA ASP A 118 -6.41 11.33 1.29
C ASP A 118 -6.53 11.68 2.78
N ALA A 119 -7.77 11.63 3.32
CA ALA A 119 -8.00 11.86 4.75
C ALA A 119 -7.29 10.81 5.64
N CYS A 120 -7.29 9.54 5.23
CA CYS A 120 -6.62 8.46 5.95
C CYS A 120 -5.09 8.61 5.90
N VAL A 121 -4.54 8.96 4.73
CA VAL A 121 -3.10 9.21 4.56
C VAL A 121 -2.66 10.38 5.43
N ALA A 122 -3.39 11.49 5.44
CA ALA A 122 -3.07 12.62 6.31
C ALA A 122 -2.96 12.20 7.78
N LYS A 123 -3.95 11.43 8.27
CA LYS A 123 -3.96 10.91 9.64
C LYS A 123 -2.78 9.97 9.95
N VAL A 124 -2.48 9.06 9.03
CA VAL A 124 -1.38 8.10 9.18
C VAL A 124 -0.03 8.80 9.15
N VAL A 125 0.19 9.73 8.21
CA VAL A 125 1.44 10.50 8.11
C VAL A 125 1.67 11.33 9.38
N GLU A 126 0.64 12.03 9.88
CA GLU A 126 0.74 12.77 11.14
C GLU A 126 1.16 11.86 12.30
N ALA A 127 0.54 10.68 12.42
CA ALA A 127 0.88 9.72 13.47
C ALA A 127 2.29 9.14 13.29
N ALA A 128 2.71 8.85 12.06
CA ALA A 128 4.04 8.34 11.75
C ALA A 128 5.12 9.36 12.16
N LEU A 129 4.99 10.61 11.73
CA LEU A 129 5.95 11.67 12.06
C LEU A 129 6.02 11.93 13.57
N ARG A 130 4.87 11.96 14.26
CA ARG A 130 4.80 12.13 15.73
C ARG A 130 5.55 11.02 16.47
N ASN A 131 5.60 9.83 15.88
CA ASN A 131 6.27 8.67 16.47
C ASN A 131 7.69 8.42 15.90
N GLY A 132 8.26 9.38 15.14
CA GLY A 132 9.63 9.34 14.65
C GLY A 132 9.84 8.47 13.41
N TYR A 133 8.77 8.08 12.71
CA TYR A 133 8.85 7.37 11.44
C TYR A 133 9.03 8.35 10.28
N GLU A 134 9.73 7.90 9.26
CA GLU A 134 9.72 8.51 7.94
C GLU A 134 8.71 7.79 7.05
N VAL A 135 8.16 8.47 6.05
CA VAL A 135 7.10 7.91 5.20
C VAL A 135 7.52 7.96 3.74
N VAL A 136 7.38 6.82 3.06
CA VAL A 136 7.46 6.72 1.60
C VAL A 136 6.06 6.37 1.11
N GLN A 137 5.42 7.30 0.39
CA GLN A 137 4.11 7.12 -0.21
C GLN A 137 4.26 6.92 -1.71
N ILE A 138 3.64 5.86 -2.23
CA ILE A 138 3.62 5.53 -3.66
C ILE A 138 2.24 5.07 -4.08
N ALA A 139 2.06 4.89 -5.39
CA ALA A 139 1.10 3.95 -5.96
C ALA A 139 1.87 2.89 -6.77
N ASP A 140 1.37 1.67 -6.82
CA ASP A 140 1.97 0.56 -7.56
C ASP A 140 1.63 0.60 -9.07
N HIS A 141 0.50 1.21 -9.41
CA HIS A 141 0.03 1.51 -10.77
C HIS A 141 -1.03 2.61 -10.74
N GLY A 142 -1.38 3.14 -11.89
CA GLY A 142 -2.51 4.03 -12.06
C GLY A 142 -3.82 3.25 -12.30
N ASN A 143 -4.93 3.84 -11.88
CA ASN A 143 -6.32 3.40 -12.13
C ASN A 143 -7.26 4.60 -12.00
N ALA A 144 -7.50 5.07 -10.77
CA ALA A 144 -8.38 6.21 -10.47
C ALA A 144 -7.93 7.54 -11.14
N ASP A 145 -6.67 7.66 -11.51
CA ASP A 145 -6.10 8.81 -12.24
C ASP A 145 -6.62 8.93 -13.68
N ASN A 146 -7.14 7.86 -14.25
CA ASN A 146 -7.69 7.80 -15.60
C ASN A 146 -9.07 7.11 -15.61
N ALA A 147 -10.03 7.69 -14.90
CA ALA A 147 -11.36 7.13 -14.71
C ALA A 147 -12.27 7.24 -15.93
N VAL A 148 -11.94 8.11 -16.92
CA VAL A 148 -12.75 8.38 -18.09
C VAL A 148 -11.89 8.33 -19.35
N ASN A 149 -12.29 7.55 -20.33
CA ASN A 149 -11.66 7.46 -21.65
C ASN A 149 -11.85 8.75 -22.45
N ALA A 150 -11.04 8.96 -23.50
CA ALA A 150 -11.12 10.13 -24.37
C ALA A 150 -12.48 10.27 -25.09
N ASP A 151 -13.23 9.19 -25.27
CA ASP A 151 -14.57 9.17 -25.85
C ASP A 151 -15.70 9.39 -24.81
N GLY A 152 -15.34 9.65 -23.55
CA GLY A 152 -16.28 9.89 -22.46
C GLY A 152 -16.82 8.63 -21.78
N THR A 153 -16.40 7.43 -22.21
CA THR A 153 -16.80 6.17 -21.56
C THR A 153 -15.99 5.93 -20.27
N PRO A 154 -16.54 5.21 -19.28
CA PRO A 154 -15.78 4.81 -18.10
C PRO A 154 -14.54 3.99 -18.46
N ASN A 155 -13.39 4.31 -17.84
CA ASN A 155 -12.23 3.44 -17.86
C ASN A 155 -12.22 2.59 -16.58
N THR A 156 -12.13 1.29 -16.73
CA THR A 156 -12.12 0.32 -15.62
C THR A 156 -10.81 -0.46 -15.57
N ALA A 157 -9.82 -0.07 -16.36
CA ALA A 157 -8.52 -0.73 -16.45
C ALA A 157 -7.42 0.10 -15.77
N HIS A 158 -6.32 -0.55 -15.44
CA HIS A 158 -5.12 0.16 -15.00
C HIS A 158 -4.60 1.10 -16.08
N SER A 159 -4.11 2.27 -15.69
CA SER A 159 -3.41 3.19 -16.59
C SER A 159 -1.91 2.90 -16.62
N LEU A 160 -1.26 3.36 -17.69
CA LEU A 160 0.21 3.36 -17.81
C LEU A 160 0.82 4.71 -17.42
N ASN A 161 0.05 5.58 -16.80
CA ASN A 161 0.54 6.86 -16.33
C ASN A 161 1.61 6.67 -15.25
N PRO A 162 2.63 7.53 -15.21
CA PRO A 162 3.56 7.55 -14.09
C PRO A 162 2.83 7.77 -12.77
N VAL A 163 3.22 7.04 -11.75
CA VAL A 163 2.65 7.17 -10.41
C VAL A 163 3.54 8.07 -9.54
N PRO A 164 2.96 8.81 -8.57
CA PRO A 164 3.74 9.68 -7.71
C PRO A 164 4.57 8.87 -6.69
N ILE A 165 5.73 9.43 -6.32
CA ILE A 165 6.47 9.06 -5.13
C ILE A 165 6.64 10.29 -4.25
N VAL A 166 6.30 10.18 -2.97
CA VAL A 166 6.49 11.24 -1.96
C VAL A 166 7.25 10.65 -0.79
N VAL A 167 8.34 11.31 -0.41
CA VAL A 167 9.11 10.98 0.79
C VAL A 167 8.94 12.09 1.82
N VAL A 168 8.42 11.74 3.00
CA VAL A 168 8.27 12.66 4.12
C VAL A 168 9.36 12.34 5.13
N SER A 169 10.42 13.16 5.10
CA SER A 169 11.62 12.99 5.91
C SER A 169 12.37 14.32 6.00
N ASP A 170 12.92 14.61 7.17
CA ASP A 170 13.79 15.79 7.36
C ASP A 170 15.18 15.59 6.75
N ARG A 171 15.55 14.35 6.43
CA ARG A 171 16.86 13.99 5.86
C ARG A 171 16.89 14.06 4.33
N VAL A 172 15.74 13.90 3.68
CA VAL A 172 15.63 13.85 2.22
C VAL A 172 15.27 15.23 1.68
N LYS A 173 16.08 15.76 0.78
CA LYS A 173 15.86 17.08 0.13
C LYS A 173 15.22 16.96 -1.25
N THR A 174 15.49 15.85 -1.95
CA THR A 174 15.01 15.63 -3.33
C THR A 174 14.82 14.15 -3.56
N VAL A 175 13.81 13.82 -4.36
CA VAL A 175 13.55 12.48 -4.89
C VAL A 175 13.72 12.55 -6.41
N ARG A 176 14.33 11.52 -7.00
CA ARG A 176 14.48 11.41 -8.45
C ARG A 176 13.38 10.52 -9.02
N ASP A 177 13.04 10.74 -10.28
CA ASP A 177 12.23 9.78 -11.03
C ASP A 177 12.95 8.42 -11.11
N GLY A 178 12.16 7.34 -11.09
CA GLY A 178 12.67 5.99 -11.10
C GLY A 178 11.61 4.99 -11.51
N ILE A 179 11.77 3.75 -11.08
CA ILE A 179 10.85 2.65 -11.31
C ILE A 179 10.44 2.00 -9.97
N LEU A 180 9.42 1.16 -9.97
CA LEU A 180 8.96 0.49 -8.74
C LEU A 180 10.06 -0.32 -8.04
N ALA A 181 11.03 -0.84 -8.79
CA ALA A 181 12.18 -1.56 -8.23
C ALA A 181 13.11 -0.69 -7.36
N ASP A 182 13.04 0.64 -7.49
CA ASP A 182 13.84 1.58 -6.69
C ASP A 182 13.22 1.85 -5.30
N VAL A 183 11.97 1.43 -5.07
CA VAL A 183 11.25 1.72 -3.81
C VAL A 183 11.89 1.00 -2.63
N ALA A 184 12.12 -0.31 -2.73
CA ALA A 184 12.73 -1.07 -1.63
C ALA A 184 14.13 -0.58 -1.29
N PRO A 185 15.06 -0.35 -2.25
CA PRO A 185 16.33 0.29 -1.96
C PRO A 185 16.21 1.66 -1.31
N THR A 186 15.25 2.49 -1.72
CA THR A 186 14.99 3.81 -1.11
C THR A 186 14.56 3.69 0.35
N VAL A 187 13.68 2.75 0.66
CA VAL A 187 13.26 2.48 2.05
C VAL A 187 14.43 1.99 2.89
N LEU A 188 15.25 1.07 2.37
CA LEU A 188 16.42 0.56 3.09
C LEU A 188 17.48 1.65 3.33
N ASP A 189 17.70 2.57 2.38
CA ASP A 189 18.59 3.72 2.56
C ASP A 189 18.10 4.67 3.66
N LEU A 190 16.78 4.85 3.78
CA LEU A 190 16.18 5.62 4.88
C LEU A 190 16.30 4.92 6.23
N MET A 191 16.33 3.60 6.26
CA MET A 191 16.48 2.81 7.49
C MET A 191 17.94 2.79 8.00
N GLY A 192 18.94 3.06 7.14
CA GLY A 192 20.38 3.05 7.44
C GLY A 192 21.01 1.74 7.05
#